data_949a3978c0b5bdd942cfe50c13833aaa
#
_entry.id   949a3978c0b5bdd942cfe50c13833aaa
#
_cell.length_a   1.000
_cell.length_b   1.000
_cell.length_c   1.000
_cell.angle_alpha   90.00
_cell.angle_beta   90.00
_cell.angle_gamma   90.00
#
_symmetry.space_group_name_H-M   'P 1'
#
loop_
_entity.id
_entity.type
_entity.pdbx_description
1 polymer ?
#
loop_
_entity_poly.entity_id
_entity_poly.type
_entity_poly.pdbx_seq_one_letter_code
_entity_poly.pdbx_strand_id
1 'polypeptide(L)'
;MSAMQFKGSIKGRELPAMDEFDANAFLDDFAVSEDPDKPITAGGFRLEAGQSMTYTYTYHEMKLIIDGEITIADDTGQSITATKGDLFYFPSGSTITFSTEDYGMGYFVGQRGVGEA
;
A
#
# COMPACT_ATOMS: atom_id res chain seq x y z
N MET A 1 5.04 27.02 14.40
CA MET A 1 5.67 25.73 14.66
C MET A 1 4.66 24.62 14.52
N SER A 2 5.03 23.59 13.80
CA SER A 2 4.15 22.42 13.61
C SER A 2 4.67 21.27 14.45
N ALA A 3 3.78 20.65 15.22
CA ALA A 3 4.14 19.51 16.05
C ALA A 3 4.18 18.22 15.24
N MET A 4 5.08 17.33 15.59
CA MET A 4 5.07 15.99 15.02
C MET A 4 3.88 15.20 15.55
N GLN A 5 3.41 14.24 14.79
CA GLN A 5 2.41 13.28 15.24
C GLN A 5 3.07 11.91 15.40
N PHE A 6 2.65 11.16 16.41
CA PHE A 6 3.16 9.82 16.67
C PHE A 6 2.02 8.80 16.62
N LYS A 7 2.21 7.76 15.83
CA LYS A 7 1.28 6.62 15.72
C LYS A 7 2.04 5.36 16.10
N GLY A 8 1.85 4.88 17.31
CA GLY A 8 2.57 3.73 17.82
C GLY A 8 1.89 2.41 17.49
N SER A 9 2.68 1.33 17.51
CA SER A 9 2.20 -0.05 17.38
C SER A 9 1.39 -0.32 16.11
N ILE A 10 1.77 0.34 15.01
CA ILE A 10 1.01 0.20 13.75
C ILE A 10 1.12 -1.19 13.15
N LYS A 11 2.21 -1.92 13.40
CA LYS A 11 2.39 -3.27 12.83
C LYS A 11 1.33 -4.25 13.31
N GLY A 12 0.87 -4.11 14.55
CA GLY A 12 -0.12 -4.99 15.13
C GLY A 12 -1.56 -4.59 14.86
N ARG A 13 -1.80 -3.53 14.10
CA ARG A 13 -3.16 -3.08 13.84
C ARG A 13 -3.89 -4.01 12.88
N GLU A 14 -5.15 -4.29 13.18
CA GLU A 14 -6.06 -4.98 12.28
C GLU A 14 -6.48 -4.02 11.17
N LEU A 15 -6.32 -4.45 9.93
CA LEU A 15 -6.65 -3.63 8.76
C LEU A 15 -8.02 -4.04 8.22
N PRO A 16 -8.90 -3.07 7.89
CA PRO A 16 -10.18 -3.40 7.27
C PRO A 16 -10.02 -3.95 5.86
N ALA A 17 -10.94 -4.81 5.47
CA ALA A 17 -10.93 -5.41 4.13
C ALA A 17 -11.24 -4.37 3.06
N MET A 18 -10.61 -4.52 1.90
CA MET A 18 -10.90 -3.74 0.70
C MET A 18 -12.01 -4.45 -0.09
N ASP A 19 -13.26 -4.18 0.27
CA ASP A 19 -14.41 -4.93 -0.24
C ASP A 19 -14.68 -4.72 -1.73
N GLU A 20 -14.13 -3.68 -2.34
CA GLU A 20 -14.26 -3.41 -3.78
C GLU A 20 -13.44 -4.36 -4.66
N PHE A 21 -12.56 -5.17 -4.06
CA PHE A 21 -11.76 -6.15 -4.78
C PHE A 21 -12.16 -7.56 -4.38
N ASP A 22 -12.10 -8.51 -5.31
CA ASP A 22 -12.32 -9.93 -5.02
C ASP A 22 -11.13 -10.57 -4.29
N ALA A 23 -10.02 -9.87 -4.19
CA ALA A 23 -8.82 -10.33 -3.50
C ALA A 23 -8.98 -10.25 -1.98
N ASN A 24 -8.22 -11.04 -1.25
CA ASN A 24 -8.12 -10.96 0.21
C ASN A 24 -7.13 -9.85 0.57
N ALA A 25 -7.53 -8.62 0.35
CA ALA A 25 -6.72 -7.42 0.54
C ALA A 25 -7.28 -6.55 1.65
N PHE A 26 -6.38 -5.95 2.43
CA PHE A 26 -6.73 -5.14 3.60
C PHE A 26 -5.89 -3.88 3.60
N LEU A 27 -6.50 -2.76 3.96
CA LEU A 27 -5.82 -1.47 3.93
C LEU A 27 -6.39 -0.54 4.99
N ASP A 28 -5.51 0.24 5.61
CA ASP A 28 -5.92 1.33 6.47
C ASP A 28 -4.95 2.50 6.35
N ASP A 29 -5.49 3.70 6.46
CA ASP A 29 -4.71 4.93 6.49
C ASP A 29 -4.44 5.28 7.96
N PHE A 30 -3.18 5.55 8.31
CA PHE A 30 -2.79 5.81 9.70
C PHE A 30 -2.59 7.30 9.98
N ALA A 31 -2.05 8.04 9.03
CA ALA A 31 -1.73 9.45 9.20
C ALA A 31 -1.79 10.17 7.88
N VAL A 32 -2.19 11.44 7.92
CA VAL A 32 -2.25 12.29 6.74
C VAL A 32 -1.64 13.64 7.07
N SER A 33 -0.95 14.23 6.09
CA SER A 33 -0.42 15.60 6.21
C SER A 33 -1.55 16.63 6.10
N GLU A 34 -1.27 17.84 6.58
CA GLU A 34 -2.25 18.94 6.56
C GLU A 34 -2.20 19.80 5.31
N ASP A 35 -1.42 19.41 4.31
CA ASP A 35 -1.32 20.14 3.05
C ASP A 35 -2.59 19.92 2.21
N PRO A 36 -3.35 20.99 1.91
CA PRO A 36 -4.61 20.83 1.14
C PRO A 36 -4.40 20.55 -0.34
N ASP A 37 -3.23 20.87 -0.88
CA ASP A 37 -2.97 20.76 -2.32
C ASP A 37 -2.25 19.45 -2.69
N LYS A 38 -1.31 19.04 -1.84
CA LYS A 38 -0.47 17.84 -2.06
C LYS A 38 -0.36 17.02 -0.79
N PRO A 39 -1.48 16.50 -0.29
CA PRO A 39 -1.44 15.70 0.93
C PRO A 39 -0.66 14.42 0.70
N ILE A 40 -0.02 13.92 1.75
CA ILE A 40 0.56 12.58 1.79
C ILE A 40 -0.10 11.80 2.91
N THR A 41 -0.44 10.55 2.61
CA THR A 41 -1.09 9.65 3.56
C THR A 41 -0.24 8.40 3.73
N ALA A 42 0.07 8.07 4.97
CA ALA A 42 0.79 6.84 5.30
C ALA A 42 -0.18 5.82 5.85
N GLY A 43 0.00 4.57 5.46
CA GLY A 43 -0.86 3.49 5.93
C GLY A 43 -0.23 2.11 5.78
N GLY A 44 -1.05 1.09 6.01
CA GLY A 44 -0.67 -0.30 5.90
C GLY A 44 -1.52 -1.05 4.88
N PHE A 45 -0.89 -2.01 4.22
CA PHE A 45 -1.51 -2.88 3.24
C PHE A 45 -1.13 -4.32 3.55
N ARG A 46 -2.13 -5.21 3.56
CA ARG A 46 -1.91 -6.65 3.71
C ARG A 46 -2.63 -7.38 2.58
N LEU A 47 -1.96 -8.35 1.98
CA LEU A 47 -2.55 -9.24 1.00
C LEU A 47 -2.41 -10.67 1.51
N GLU A 48 -3.47 -11.47 1.37
CA GLU A 48 -3.47 -12.89 1.70
C GLU A 48 -3.75 -13.71 0.45
N ALA A 49 -3.43 -15.01 0.51
CA ALA A 49 -3.62 -15.92 -0.61
C ALA A 49 -5.05 -15.87 -1.13
N GLY A 50 -5.21 -15.99 -2.44
CA GLY A 50 -6.49 -15.91 -3.13
C GLY A 50 -6.33 -15.24 -4.48
N GLN A 51 -7.34 -14.49 -4.90
CA GLN A 51 -7.31 -13.77 -6.16
C GLN A 51 -6.25 -12.67 -6.13
N SER A 52 -5.62 -12.40 -7.26
CA SER A 52 -4.73 -11.26 -7.39
C SER A 52 -5.54 -9.96 -7.36
N MET A 53 -4.90 -8.88 -6.95
CA MET A 53 -5.49 -7.55 -6.92
C MET A 53 -4.77 -6.67 -7.93
N THR A 54 -5.52 -6.05 -8.83
CA THR A 54 -4.97 -5.09 -9.80
C THR A 54 -5.50 -3.70 -9.47
N TYR A 55 -4.58 -2.76 -9.32
CA TYR A 55 -4.89 -1.39 -8.93
C TYR A 55 -4.22 -0.41 -9.87
N THR A 56 -4.99 0.55 -10.38
CA THR A 56 -4.44 1.64 -11.20
C THR A 56 -4.29 2.88 -10.32
N TYR A 57 -3.07 3.33 -10.15
CA TYR A 57 -2.75 4.48 -9.30
C TYR A 57 -3.10 5.78 -10.00
N THR A 58 -3.84 6.64 -9.31
CA THR A 58 -4.14 8.01 -9.76
C THR A 58 -3.31 9.03 -9.00
N TYR A 59 -2.32 8.57 -8.23
CA TYR A 59 -1.41 9.36 -7.41
C TYR A 59 -0.08 8.63 -7.31
N HIS A 60 0.95 9.32 -6.84
CA HIS A 60 2.26 8.69 -6.58
C HIS A 60 2.24 7.97 -5.24
N GLU A 61 2.82 6.78 -5.19
CA GLU A 61 2.92 6.00 -3.95
C GLU A 61 4.29 5.38 -3.81
N MET A 62 4.82 5.39 -2.58
CA MET A 62 5.97 4.56 -2.18
C MET A 62 5.46 3.45 -1.28
N LYS A 63 5.98 2.23 -1.44
CA LYS A 63 5.58 1.09 -0.62
C LYS A 63 6.79 0.29 -0.18
N LEU A 64 6.90 0.05 1.11
CA LEU A 64 7.96 -0.73 1.72
C LEU A 64 7.39 -2.04 2.23
N ILE A 65 7.91 -3.17 1.72
CA ILE A 65 7.49 -4.49 2.18
C ILE A 65 8.14 -4.77 3.54
N ILE A 66 7.34 -5.17 4.52
CA ILE A 66 7.80 -5.33 5.90
C ILE A 66 7.67 -6.74 6.43
N ASP A 67 6.88 -7.59 5.78
CA ASP A 67 6.66 -8.97 6.22
C ASP A 67 6.12 -9.80 5.07
N GLY A 68 6.35 -11.12 5.12
CA GLY A 68 5.84 -12.05 4.12
C GLY A 68 6.43 -11.82 2.74
N GLU A 69 5.63 -12.09 1.72
CA GLU A 69 6.07 -12.08 0.33
C GLU A 69 4.91 -11.68 -0.57
N ILE A 70 5.12 -10.72 -1.45
CA ILE A 70 4.12 -10.29 -2.45
C ILE A 70 4.80 -10.22 -3.81
N THR A 71 4.20 -10.87 -4.80
CA THR A 71 4.61 -10.68 -6.18
C THR A 71 3.92 -9.43 -6.72
N ILE A 72 4.73 -8.49 -7.19
CA ILE A 72 4.29 -7.17 -7.65
C ILE A 72 4.71 -7.00 -9.09
N ALA A 73 3.73 -6.80 -9.97
CA ALA A 73 3.95 -6.70 -11.41
C ALA A 73 3.32 -5.41 -11.94
N ASP A 74 4.00 -4.76 -12.89
CA ASP A 74 3.42 -3.64 -13.63
C ASP A 74 2.99 -4.10 -15.04
N ASP A 75 2.45 -3.20 -15.82
CA ASP A 75 2.00 -3.49 -17.18
C ASP A 75 3.09 -3.30 -18.24
N THR A 76 4.34 -3.07 -17.84
CA THR A 76 5.49 -2.99 -18.77
C THR A 76 6.24 -4.31 -18.88
N GLY A 77 5.87 -5.32 -18.10
CA GLY A 77 6.51 -6.63 -18.09
C GLY A 77 7.44 -6.87 -16.90
N GLN A 78 7.57 -5.91 -15.99
CA GLN A 78 8.32 -6.13 -14.76
C GLN A 78 7.49 -6.92 -13.76
N SER A 79 8.10 -7.93 -13.12
CA SER A 79 7.46 -8.71 -12.05
C SER A 79 8.52 -9.08 -11.03
N ILE A 80 8.26 -8.76 -9.78
CA ILE A 80 9.21 -8.95 -8.68
C ILE A 80 8.48 -9.63 -7.53
N THR A 81 9.06 -10.72 -7.02
CA THR A 81 8.60 -11.30 -5.76
C THR A 81 9.32 -10.58 -4.63
N ALA A 82 8.60 -9.68 -3.99
CA ALA A 82 9.14 -8.78 -2.99
C ALA A 82 9.09 -9.38 -1.60
N THR A 83 10.13 -9.14 -0.82
CA THR A 83 10.25 -9.58 0.57
C THR A 83 10.63 -8.40 1.45
N LYS A 84 10.74 -8.65 2.76
CA LYS A 84 11.05 -7.63 3.75
C LYS A 84 12.25 -6.77 3.34
N GLY A 85 12.04 -5.46 3.33
CA GLY A 85 13.07 -4.48 3.01
C GLY A 85 13.04 -3.98 1.57
N ASP A 86 12.20 -4.57 0.71
CA ASP A 86 12.09 -4.13 -0.68
C ASP A 86 11.18 -2.90 -0.77
N LEU A 87 11.64 -1.91 -1.51
CA LEU A 87 10.94 -0.63 -1.68
C LEU A 87 10.51 -0.45 -3.12
N PHE A 88 9.26 -0.03 -3.31
CA PHE A 88 8.67 0.25 -4.61
C PHE A 88 8.25 1.72 -4.71
N TYR A 89 8.34 2.23 -5.92
CA TYR A 89 7.71 3.48 -6.31
C TYR A 89 6.72 3.18 -7.44
N PHE A 90 5.47 3.54 -7.22
CA PHE A 90 4.40 3.41 -8.20
C PHE A 90 4.04 4.82 -8.71
N PRO A 91 4.45 5.18 -9.95
CA PRO A 91 4.07 6.47 -10.51
C PRO A 91 2.56 6.58 -10.71
N SER A 92 2.04 7.79 -10.61
CA SER A 92 0.66 8.07 -11.01
C SER A 92 0.44 7.60 -12.44
N GLY A 93 -0.65 6.86 -12.67
CA GLY A 93 -0.98 6.26 -13.96
C GLY A 93 -0.52 4.81 -14.11
N SER A 94 0.30 4.29 -13.19
CA SER A 94 0.74 2.90 -13.27
C SER A 94 -0.37 1.93 -12.88
N THR A 95 -0.41 0.77 -13.53
CA THR A 95 -1.32 -0.32 -13.19
C THR A 95 -0.50 -1.46 -12.61
N ILE A 96 -0.78 -1.81 -11.37
CA ILE A 96 0.02 -2.75 -10.60
C ILE A 96 -0.85 -3.92 -10.17
N THR A 97 -0.31 -5.15 -10.34
CA THR A 97 -0.96 -6.37 -9.89
C THR A 97 -0.19 -6.96 -8.73
N PHE A 98 -0.90 -7.20 -7.63
CA PHE A 98 -0.37 -7.78 -6.41
C PHE A 98 -0.91 -9.19 -6.26
N SER A 99 -0.04 -10.15 -5.94
CA SER A 99 -0.43 -11.52 -5.67
C SER A 99 0.49 -12.14 -4.63
N THR A 100 0.00 -13.17 -3.93
CA THR A 100 0.82 -13.92 -2.97
C THR A 100 0.28 -15.34 -2.84
N GLU A 101 1.15 -16.28 -2.53
CA GLU A 101 0.77 -17.67 -2.25
C GLU A 101 0.41 -17.90 -0.78
N ASP A 102 0.77 -16.97 0.11
CA ASP A 102 0.52 -17.05 1.54
C ASP A 102 0.02 -15.70 2.05
N TYR A 103 0.94 -14.79 2.37
CA TYR A 103 0.59 -13.41 2.72
C TYR A 103 1.79 -12.50 2.55
N GLY A 104 1.52 -11.22 2.47
CA GLY A 104 2.54 -10.19 2.54
C GLY A 104 1.96 -8.90 3.07
N MET A 105 2.83 -8.07 3.63
CA MET A 105 2.43 -6.80 4.23
C MET A 105 3.43 -5.71 3.89
N GLY A 106 2.91 -4.51 3.64
CA GLY A 106 3.73 -3.34 3.38
C GLY A 106 3.16 -2.10 4.05
N TYR A 107 4.04 -1.13 4.28
CA TYR A 107 3.64 0.23 4.61
C TYR A 107 3.77 1.08 3.36
N PHE A 108 2.87 2.04 3.22
CA PHE A 108 2.89 2.92 2.06
C PHE A 108 2.80 4.38 2.49
N VAL A 109 3.28 5.25 1.60
CA VAL A 109 2.98 6.68 1.62
C VAL A 109 2.50 7.06 0.23
N GLY A 110 1.25 7.49 0.15
CA GLY A 110 0.64 7.93 -1.11
C GLY A 110 0.37 9.42 -1.09
N GLN A 111 0.57 10.08 -2.24
CA GLN A 111 0.29 11.51 -2.39
C GLN A 111 -1.19 11.71 -2.66
N ARG A 112 -2.00 11.50 -1.63
CA ARG A 112 -3.46 11.60 -1.65
C ARG A 112 -3.98 11.88 -0.25
N GLY A 113 -5.26 12.22 -0.15
CA GLY A 113 -5.93 12.37 1.13
C GLY A 113 -6.36 11.03 1.73
N VAL A 114 -6.80 11.05 2.97
CA VAL A 114 -7.35 9.90 3.67
C VAL A 114 -8.58 9.36 2.92
N GLY A 115 -8.63 8.04 2.76
CA GLY A 115 -9.76 7.38 2.13
C GLY A 115 -9.83 7.51 0.61
N GLU A 116 -8.80 8.04 -0.02
CA GLU A 116 -8.76 8.25 -1.47
C GLU A 116 -8.00 7.14 -2.23
N ALA A 117 -7.73 6.04 -1.56
CA ALA A 117 -7.10 4.89 -2.20
C ALA A 117 -8.01 4.25 -3.24
#